data_f62e0ae633de1ff37d3d1b61e9bac4c6
#
_entry.id   f62e0ae633de1ff37d3d1b61e9bac4c6
#
_cell.length_a   1.000
_cell.length_b   1.000
_cell.length_c   1.000
_cell.angle_alpha   90.00
_cell.angle_beta   90.00
_cell.angle_gamma   90.00
#
_symmetry.space_group_name_H-M   'P 1'
#
loop_
_entity.id
_entity.type
_entity.pdbx_description
1 polymer ?
#
loop_
_entity_poly.entity_id
_entity_poly.type
_entity_poly.pdbx_seq_one_letter_code
_entity_poly.pdbx_strand_id
1 'polypeptide(L)'
;IEPIAGNMNFVRASVPFVKRIRELCTQHGTLLVFDEVMTGFRVALGGAQSVYAKLIPGFAPDMSVFGKVIGGGMPLAAFGGSKDVMSQLAPLGPVYQAGTLSGNPVATACGLATLREITKPGFFDALAGRTRSLVEGLTAEAKAAGVPFVGDSEGGMFGFFFSSELPQNYGVVMATDKERFNRFFHGMLDRGVYLAPALYEA
;
A
#
# COMPACT_ATOMS: atom_id res chain seq x y z
N ILE A 1 6.91 -8.21 4.89
CA ILE A 1 6.24 -8.33 3.57
C ILE A 1 5.39 -7.10 3.29
N GLU A 2 5.19 -6.73 2.02
CA GLU A 2 4.14 -5.79 1.62
C GLU A 2 2.80 -6.54 1.57
N PRO A 3 1.78 -6.12 2.35
CA PRO A 3 0.47 -6.79 2.37
C PRO A 3 -0.33 -6.58 1.08
N ILE A 4 -0.14 -5.45 0.43
CA ILE A 4 -0.54 -5.16 -0.95
C ILE A 4 0.71 -4.61 -1.61
N ALA A 5 1.27 -5.39 -2.54
CA ALA A 5 2.55 -5.06 -3.13
C ALA A 5 2.40 -3.95 -4.17
N GLY A 6 2.74 -2.73 -3.79
CA GLY A 6 2.73 -1.55 -4.64
C GLY A 6 3.92 -1.50 -5.60
N ASN A 7 5.05 -2.12 -5.24
CA ASN A 7 6.21 -2.26 -6.11
C ASN A 7 6.02 -3.30 -7.23
N MET A 8 4.84 -3.89 -7.32
CA MET A 8 4.37 -4.73 -8.43
C MET A 8 3.07 -4.18 -9.02
N ASN A 9 2.88 -2.85 -9.02
CA ASN A 9 1.62 -2.17 -9.25
C ASN A 9 0.65 -2.44 -8.08
N PHE A 10 -0.36 -3.29 -8.22
CA PHE A 10 -1.30 -3.59 -7.16
C PHE A 10 -1.53 -5.11 -7.08
N VAL A 11 -0.72 -5.80 -6.27
CA VAL A 11 -0.89 -7.23 -6.05
C VAL A 11 -1.24 -7.49 -4.59
N ARG A 12 -2.47 -7.85 -4.35
CA ARG A 12 -3.01 -8.12 -3.02
C ARG A 12 -2.59 -9.49 -2.52
N ALA A 13 -2.00 -9.59 -1.34
CA ALA A 13 -1.75 -10.86 -0.70
C ALA A 13 -3.08 -11.57 -0.37
N SER A 14 -3.22 -12.83 -0.72
CA SER A 14 -4.45 -13.57 -0.41
C SER A 14 -4.61 -13.82 1.10
N VAL A 15 -5.84 -13.85 1.57
CA VAL A 15 -6.14 -14.11 3.00
C VAL A 15 -5.51 -15.43 3.48
N PRO A 16 -5.61 -16.54 2.74
CA PRO A 16 -4.92 -17.79 3.13
C PRO A 16 -3.40 -17.64 3.25
N PHE A 17 -2.77 -16.89 2.34
CA PHE A 17 -1.34 -16.63 2.37
C PHE A 17 -0.93 -15.85 3.63
N VAL A 18 -1.62 -14.74 3.92
CA VAL A 18 -1.34 -13.91 5.11
C VAL A 18 -1.54 -14.70 6.40
N LYS A 19 -2.63 -15.48 6.47
CA LYS A 19 -2.90 -16.39 7.60
C LYS A 19 -1.76 -17.40 7.76
N ARG A 20 -1.36 -18.05 6.68
CA ARG A 20 -0.31 -19.08 6.72
C ARG A 20 1.05 -18.51 7.12
N ILE A 21 1.43 -17.33 6.61
CA ILE A 21 2.65 -16.65 7.04
C ILE A 21 2.62 -16.34 8.54
N ARG A 22 1.51 -15.83 9.07
CA ARG A 22 1.39 -15.54 10.50
C ARG A 22 1.56 -16.81 11.35
N GLU A 23 0.92 -17.90 10.93
CA GLU A 23 1.06 -19.20 11.62
C GLU A 23 2.51 -19.67 11.62
N LEU A 24 3.19 -19.66 10.48
CA LEU A 24 4.59 -20.05 10.36
C LEU A 24 5.51 -19.18 11.21
N CYS A 25 5.34 -17.85 11.15
CA CYS A 25 6.13 -16.94 11.98
C CYS A 25 5.96 -17.24 13.47
N THR A 26 4.73 -17.51 13.92
CA THR A 26 4.46 -17.89 15.30
C THR A 26 5.09 -19.24 15.66
N GLN A 27 4.95 -20.23 14.78
CA GLN A 27 5.50 -21.59 15.00
C GLN A 27 7.03 -21.58 15.12
N HIS A 28 7.71 -20.73 14.35
CA HIS A 28 9.17 -20.67 14.29
C HIS A 28 9.80 -19.53 15.09
N GLY A 29 9.03 -18.78 15.87
CA GLY A 29 9.53 -17.63 16.64
C GLY A 29 10.10 -16.52 15.77
N THR A 30 9.63 -16.40 14.54
CA THR A 30 10.04 -15.38 13.57
C THR A 30 9.12 -14.16 13.64
N LEU A 31 9.66 -12.95 13.60
CA LEU A 31 8.86 -11.74 13.58
C LEU A 31 8.24 -11.53 12.18
N LEU A 32 6.94 -11.24 12.15
CA LEU A 32 6.25 -10.79 10.94
C LEU A 32 6.24 -9.27 10.91
N VAL A 33 6.96 -8.69 9.95
CA VAL A 33 6.96 -7.24 9.71
C VAL A 33 6.09 -6.92 8.50
N PHE A 34 5.07 -6.07 8.69
CA PHE A 34 4.30 -5.50 7.59
C PHE A 34 4.98 -4.24 7.08
N ASP A 35 5.37 -4.26 5.82
CA ASP A 35 5.79 -3.06 5.11
C ASP A 35 4.54 -2.30 4.65
N GLU A 36 4.20 -1.31 5.45
CA GLU A 36 3.06 -0.39 5.23
C GLU A 36 3.52 0.95 4.62
N VAL A 37 4.71 1.00 4.05
CA VAL A 37 5.22 2.24 3.45
C VAL A 37 4.30 2.74 2.34
N MET A 38 3.73 1.86 1.54
CA MET A 38 2.74 2.22 0.52
C MET A 38 1.29 2.16 1.01
N THR A 39 0.96 1.20 1.87
CA THR A 39 -0.42 0.93 2.29
C THR A 39 -0.85 1.68 3.54
N GLY A 40 0.08 2.00 4.43
CA GLY A 40 -0.20 2.70 5.68
C GLY A 40 -0.81 4.08 5.45
N PHE A 41 -1.92 4.37 6.13
CA PHE A 41 -2.65 5.63 5.99
C PHE A 41 -3.17 5.93 4.57
N ARG A 42 -3.10 4.94 3.67
CA ARG A 42 -3.56 5.05 2.28
C ARG A 42 -4.78 4.16 2.02
N VAL A 43 -4.67 2.87 2.33
CA VAL A 43 -5.76 1.92 2.09
C VAL A 43 -6.85 2.01 3.16
N ALA A 44 -6.48 2.37 4.37
CA ALA A 44 -7.35 2.67 5.50
C ALA A 44 -6.56 3.49 6.52
N LEU A 45 -7.23 4.11 7.51
CA LEU A 45 -6.56 4.82 8.61
C LEU A 45 -5.59 3.89 9.36
N GLY A 46 -5.98 2.65 9.61
CA GLY A 46 -5.14 1.65 10.26
C GLY A 46 -4.27 0.83 9.30
N GLY A 47 -4.10 1.27 8.04
CA GLY A 47 -3.31 0.57 7.04
C GLY A 47 -3.88 -0.79 6.63
N ALA A 48 -3.12 -1.56 5.86
CA ALA A 48 -3.50 -2.89 5.43
C ALA A 48 -3.62 -3.89 6.59
N GLN A 49 -2.85 -3.72 7.66
CA GLN A 49 -3.03 -4.54 8.87
C GLN A 49 -4.46 -4.49 9.40
N SER A 50 -5.11 -3.33 9.36
CA SER A 50 -6.51 -3.20 9.80
C SER A 50 -7.49 -3.87 8.82
N VAL A 51 -7.16 -3.90 7.54
CA VAL A 51 -7.94 -4.63 6.52
C VAL A 51 -7.85 -6.13 6.79
N TYR A 52 -6.65 -6.67 6.97
CA TYR A 52 -6.47 -8.10 7.25
C TYR A 52 -7.00 -8.51 8.63
N ALA A 53 -6.92 -7.66 9.64
CA ALA A 53 -7.49 -7.94 10.96
C ALA A 53 -9.02 -8.14 10.92
N LYS A 54 -9.73 -7.50 9.99
CA LYS A 54 -11.17 -7.74 9.77
C LYS A 54 -11.45 -9.09 9.10
N LEU A 55 -10.51 -9.59 8.30
CA LEU A 55 -10.66 -10.83 7.52
C LEU A 55 -10.11 -12.07 8.25
N ILE A 56 -9.17 -11.85 9.18
CA ILE A 56 -8.49 -12.91 9.94
C ILE A 56 -8.61 -12.59 11.44
N PRO A 57 -9.53 -13.25 12.16
CA PRO A 57 -9.72 -12.98 13.58
C PRO A 57 -8.42 -13.12 14.38
N GLY A 58 -8.08 -12.10 15.17
CA GLY A 58 -6.87 -12.08 16.01
C GLY A 58 -5.58 -11.82 15.26
N PHE A 59 -5.63 -11.47 13.97
CA PHE A 59 -4.43 -11.14 13.21
C PHE A 59 -3.81 -9.81 13.65
N ALA A 60 -2.51 -9.84 13.90
CA ALA A 60 -1.65 -8.67 13.99
C ALA A 60 -0.24 -9.03 13.49
N PRO A 61 0.46 -8.14 12.79
CA PRO A 61 1.90 -8.28 12.59
C PRO A 61 2.63 -7.99 13.91
N ASP A 62 3.87 -8.45 14.03
CA ASP A 62 4.71 -8.13 15.19
C ASP A 62 5.23 -6.69 15.12
N MET A 63 5.45 -6.21 13.90
CA MET A 63 5.86 -4.84 13.60
C MET A 63 5.22 -4.34 12.31
N SER A 64 5.10 -3.01 12.19
CA SER A 64 4.77 -2.34 10.94
C SER A 64 5.71 -1.17 10.70
N VAL A 65 6.06 -0.93 9.42
CA VAL A 65 6.88 0.20 8.99
C VAL A 65 6.07 1.11 8.09
N PHE A 66 6.22 2.43 8.25
CA PHE A 66 5.42 3.46 7.58
C PHE A 66 6.33 4.52 6.95
N GLY A 67 5.87 5.07 5.84
CA GLY A 67 6.50 6.18 5.14
C GLY A 67 5.47 6.91 4.26
N LYS A 68 5.94 7.55 3.23
CA LYS A 68 5.09 8.20 2.19
C LYS A 68 3.97 9.06 2.79
N VAL A 69 2.73 8.56 2.84
CA VAL A 69 1.55 9.32 3.29
C VAL A 69 1.73 9.94 4.66
N ILE A 70 2.35 9.22 5.62
CA ILE A 70 2.55 9.76 6.98
C ILE A 70 3.38 11.05 6.99
N GLY A 71 4.24 11.25 5.99
CA GLY A 71 5.05 12.45 5.84
C GLY A 71 4.34 13.61 5.14
N GLY A 72 3.20 13.35 4.48
CA GLY A 72 2.49 14.39 3.72
C GLY A 72 3.33 15.02 2.62
N GLY A 73 4.23 14.26 1.99
CA GLY A 73 5.18 14.72 0.98
C GLY A 73 6.57 15.05 1.52
N MET A 74 6.74 15.12 2.85
CA MET A 74 8.04 15.36 3.49
C MET A 74 8.68 14.04 3.95
N PRO A 75 10.03 14.01 4.16
CA PRO A 75 10.74 12.80 4.57
C PRO A 75 10.48 12.47 6.05
N LEU A 76 9.35 11.82 6.29
CA LEU A 76 8.96 11.27 7.57
C LEU A 76 8.70 9.77 7.42
N ALA A 77 9.25 8.99 8.33
CA ALA A 77 8.99 7.56 8.43
C ALA A 77 8.74 7.20 9.90
N ALA A 78 8.09 6.09 10.13
CA ALA A 78 7.86 5.55 11.46
C ALA A 78 7.87 4.02 11.41
N PHE A 79 8.13 3.41 12.53
CA PHE A 79 7.91 1.99 12.74
C PHE A 79 7.38 1.78 14.15
N GLY A 80 6.66 0.70 14.34
CA GLY A 80 6.09 0.34 15.62
C GLY A 80 5.73 -1.14 15.64
N GLY A 81 5.42 -1.65 16.83
CA GLY A 81 5.10 -3.06 16.98
C GLY A 81 4.72 -3.41 18.41
N SER A 82 4.78 -4.71 18.71
CA SER A 82 4.50 -5.21 20.06
C SER A 82 5.44 -4.59 21.08
N LYS A 83 4.97 -4.45 22.33
CA LYS A 83 5.76 -3.87 23.42
C LYS A 83 7.10 -4.62 23.61
N ASP A 84 7.08 -5.93 23.50
CA ASP A 84 8.27 -6.76 23.71
C ASP A 84 9.35 -6.49 22.64
N VAL A 85 8.93 -6.33 21.38
CA VAL A 85 9.84 -5.97 20.28
C VAL A 85 10.35 -4.54 20.44
N MET A 86 9.44 -3.58 20.69
CA MET A 86 9.81 -2.17 20.79
C MET A 86 10.64 -1.84 22.04
N SER A 87 10.54 -2.64 23.10
CA SER A 87 11.38 -2.49 24.30
C SER A 87 12.86 -2.81 24.07
N GLN A 88 13.21 -3.41 22.94
CA GLN A 88 14.60 -3.62 22.55
C GLN A 88 15.30 -2.34 22.07
N LEU A 89 14.54 -1.26 21.80
CA LEU A 89 15.14 0.02 21.42
C LEU A 89 15.75 0.74 22.62
N ALA A 90 16.87 1.40 22.40
CA ALA A 90 17.47 2.31 23.37
C ALA A 90 16.49 3.45 23.73
N PRO A 91 16.43 3.89 25.00
CA PRO A 91 17.29 3.51 26.13
C PRO A 91 16.85 2.25 26.89
N LEU A 92 15.71 1.65 26.52
CA LEU A 92 15.16 0.49 27.23
C LEU A 92 15.91 -0.81 26.88
N GLY A 93 16.38 -0.93 25.64
CA GLY A 93 17.10 -2.09 25.13
C GLY A 93 18.40 -1.72 24.42
N PRO A 94 19.11 -2.74 23.90
CA PRO A 94 20.44 -2.56 23.31
C PRO A 94 20.44 -2.02 21.87
N VAL A 95 19.28 -1.95 21.22
CA VAL A 95 19.19 -1.59 19.80
C VAL A 95 19.21 -0.07 19.64
N TYR A 96 20.27 0.44 19.04
CA TYR A 96 20.40 1.87 18.75
C TYR A 96 19.71 2.22 17.43
N GLN A 97 18.91 3.29 17.43
CA GLN A 97 18.29 3.87 16.25
C GLN A 97 18.51 5.37 16.26
N ALA A 98 19.04 5.91 15.15
CA ALA A 98 19.19 7.34 14.94
C ALA A 98 19.20 7.65 13.44
N GLY A 99 18.87 8.91 13.14
CA GLY A 99 18.94 9.46 11.79
C GLY A 99 19.01 10.99 11.88
N THR A 100 19.91 11.60 11.13
CA THR A 100 20.15 13.05 11.16
C THR A 100 18.87 13.87 10.95
N LEU A 101 17.97 13.41 10.08
CA LEU A 101 16.71 14.08 9.79
C LEU A 101 15.53 13.55 10.61
N SER A 102 15.75 12.59 11.51
CA SER A 102 14.67 12.04 12.35
C SER A 102 14.07 13.14 13.23
N GLY A 103 12.74 13.26 13.18
CA GLY A 103 12.00 14.23 13.97
C GLY A 103 12.21 15.68 13.54
N ASN A 104 12.72 15.94 12.33
CA ASN A 104 12.86 17.33 11.88
C ASN A 104 11.49 18.05 11.87
N PRO A 105 11.45 19.33 12.30
CA PRO A 105 10.19 20.02 12.57
C PRO A 105 9.31 20.21 11.34
N VAL A 106 9.90 20.35 10.15
CA VAL A 106 9.15 20.54 8.90
C VAL A 106 8.38 19.28 8.54
N ALA A 107 9.06 18.13 8.50
CA ALA A 107 8.42 16.86 8.17
C ALA A 107 7.40 16.44 9.25
N THR A 108 7.71 16.69 10.52
CA THR A 108 6.79 16.40 11.63
C THR A 108 5.53 17.26 11.55
N ALA A 109 5.66 18.57 11.26
CA ALA A 109 4.51 19.46 11.11
C ALA A 109 3.65 19.07 9.90
N CYS A 110 4.27 18.70 8.77
CA CYS A 110 3.57 18.25 7.58
C CYS A 110 2.82 16.93 7.84
N GLY A 111 3.49 15.96 8.45
CA GLY A 111 2.86 14.69 8.85
C GLY A 111 1.70 14.88 9.80
N LEU A 112 1.84 15.77 10.81
CA LEU A 112 0.75 16.09 11.72
C LEU A 112 -0.45 16.73 11.02
N ALA A 113 -0.20 17.64 10.06
CA ALA A 113 -1.26 18.24 9.26
C ALA A 113 -1.99 17.18 8.42
N THR A 114 -1.24 16.27 7.79
CA THR A 114 -1.79 15.14 7.03
C THR A 114 -2.65 14.24 7.92
N LEU A 115 -2.14 13.83 9.08
CA LEU A 115 -2.88 12.98 10.01
C LEU A 115 -4.18 13.64 10.49
N ARG A 116 -4.16 14.95 10.78
CA ARG A 116 -5.36 15.71 11.14
C ARG A 116 -6.41 15.71 10.03
N GLU A 117 -5.99 15.75 8.78
CA GLU A 117 -6.90 15.72 7.63
C GLU A 117 -7.51 14.34 7.43
N ILE A 118 -6.69 13.30 7.37
CA ILE A 118 -7.15 11.93 7.08
C ILE A 118 -7.94 11.28 8.21
N THR A 119 -7.85 11.81 9.44
CA THR A 119 -8.63 11.33 10.58
C THR A 119 -10.04 11.93 10.65
N LYS A 120 -10.39 12.85 9.75
CA LYS A 120 -11.75 13.42 9.70
C LYS A 120 -12.77 12.33 9.37
N PRO A 121 -13.96 12.38 9.99
CA PRO A 121 -15.04 11.45 9.69
C PRO A 121 -15.37 11.40 8.18
N GLY A 122 -15.53 10.21 7.63
CA GLY A 122 -15.89 10.00 6.22
C GLY A 122 -14.75 10.18 5.22
N PHE A 123 -13.54 10.57 5.65
CA PHE A 123 -12.41 10.80 4.73
C PHE A 123 -12.11 9.53 3.90
N PHE A 124 -11.92 8.40 4.55
CA PHE A 124 -11.60 7.15 3.85
C PHE A 124 -12.75 6.60 3.02
N ASP A 125 -14.00 6.78 3.46
CA ASP A 125 -15.16 6.36 2.67
C ASP A 125 -15.25 7.15 1.37
N ALA A 126 -15.07 8.47 1.44
CA ALA A 126 -15.06 9.33 0.26
C ALA A 126 -13.89 9.02 -0.68
N LEU A 127 -12.69 8.79 -0.12
CA LEU A 127 -11.50 8.44 -0.89
C LEU A 127 -11.68 7.10 -1.60
N ALA A 128 -12.11 6.06 -0.88
CA ALA A 128 -12.35 4.74 -1.43
C ALA A 128 -13.45 4.75 -2.53
N GLY A 129 -14.51 5.55 -2.33
CA GLY A 129 -15.55 5.74 -3.33
C GLY A 129 -15.02 6.32 -4.63
N ARG A 130 -14.21 7.38 -4.56
CA ARG A 130 -13.59 8.02 -5.73
C ARG A 130 -12.63 7.08 -6.46
N THR A 131 -11.77 6.37 -5.71
CA THR A 131 -10.81 5.42 -6.27
C THR A 131 -11.52 4.28 -6.98
N ARG A 132 -12.57 3.73 -6.37
CA ARG A 132 -13.38 2.68 -6.97
C ARG A 132 -14.05 3.15 -8.27
N SER A 133 -14.69 4.31 -8.26
CA SER A 133 -15.32 4.88 -9.45
C SER A 133 -14.35 5.07 -10.61
N LEU A 134 -13.09 5.48 -10.31
CA LEU A 134 -12.04 5.58 -11.33
C LEU A 134 -11.71 4.22 -11.95
N VAL A 135 -11.48 3.20 -11.13
CA VAL A 135 -11.13 1.85 -11.61
C VAL A 135 -12.28 1.21 -12.38
N GLU A 136 -13.51 1.37 -11.88
CA GLU A 136 -14.71 0.88 -12.56
C GLU A 136 -14.92 1.57 -13.92
N GLY A 137 -14.73 2.88 -13.98
CA GLY A 137 -14.81 3.66 -15.23
C GLY A 137 -13.76 3.20 -16.25
N LEU A 138 -12.49 3.10 -15.86
CA LEU A 138 -11.42 2.61 -16.73
C LEU A 138 -11.71 1.19 -17.24
N THR A 139 -12.21 0.32 -16.38
CA THR A 139 -12.58 -1.06 -16.74
C THR A 139 -13.74 -1.10 -17.73
N ALA A 140 -14.76 -0.25 -17.54
CA ALA A 140 -15.90 -0.16 -18.45
C ALA A 140 -15.49 0.33 -19.84
N GLU A 141 -14.67 1.39 -19.91
CA GLU A 141 -14.17 1.91 -21.18
C GLU A 141 -13.27 0.90 -21.92
N ALA A 142 -12.38 0.23 -21.20
CA ALA A 142 -11.54 -0.81 -21.79
C ALA A 142 -12.38 -1.98 -22.34
N LYS A 143 -13.41 -2.39 -21.60
CA LYS A 143 -14.37 -3.42 -22.07
C LYS A 143 -15.12 -2.98 -23.32
N ALA A 144 -15.60 -1.74 -23.37
CA ALA A 144 -16.28 -1.18 -24.54
C ALA A 144 -15.36 -1.13 -25.76
N ALA A 145 -14.06 -0.89 -25.55
CA ALA A 145 -13.04 -0.89 -26.60
C ALA A 145 -12.52 -2.30 -26.97
N GLY A 146 -12.99 -3.36 -26.32
CA GLY A 146 -12.52 -4.72 -26.56
C GLY A 146 -11.07 -4.96 -26.11
N VAL A 147 -10.60 -4.19 -25.13
CA VAL A 147 -9.23 -4.25 -24.61
C VAL A 147 -9.18 -5.10 -23.34
N PRO A 148 -8.34 -6.13 -23.27
CA PRO A 148 -8.08 -6.84 -22.02
C PRO A 148 -7.52 -5.88 -20.97
N PHE A 149 -8.26 -5.71 -19.87
CA PHE A 149 -7.93 -4.78 -18.80
C PHE A 149 -8.57 -5.24 -17.49
N VAL A 150 -7.81 -5.22 -16.43
CA VAL A 150 -8.28 -5.50 -15.08
C VAL A 150 -7.70 -4.49 -14.12
N GLY A 151 -8.47 -4.09 -13.13
CA GLY A 151 -8.02 -3.20 -12.06
C GLY A 151 -8.55 -3.65 -10.71
N ASP A 152 -7.84 -3.29 -9.65
CA ASP A 152 -8.26 -3.47 -8.25
C ASP A 152 -7.92 -2.22 -7.45
N SER A 153 -8.60 -2.04 -6.32
CA SER A 153 -8.38 -0.89 -5.44
C SER A 153 -8.71 -1.22 -3.99
N GLU A 154 -7.99 -0.55 -3.07
CA GLU A 154 -8.29 -0.55 -1.65
C GLU A 154 -8.06 0.85 -1.09
N GLY A 155 -9.10 1.45 -0.51
CA GLY A 155 -9.01 2.84 -0.02
C GLY A 155 -8.56 3.82 -1.09
N GLY A 156 -7.44 4.48 -0.87
CA GLY A 156 -6.82 5.43 -1.82
C GLY A 156 -5.70 4.83 -2.69
N MET A 157 -5.59 3.52 -2.75
CA MET A 157 -4.61 2.82 -3.57
C MET A 157 -5.32 2.03 -4.66
N PHE A 158 -4.80 2.08 -5.89
CA PHE A 158 -5.32 1.30 -7.01
C PHE A 158 -4.20 0.91 -7.95
N GLY A 159 -4.47 -0.11 -8.74
CA GLY A 159 -3.62 -0.52 -9.84
C GLY A 159 -4.42 -1.17 -10.95
N PHE A 160 -3.84 -1.26 -12.12
CA PHE A 160 -4.47 -1.90 -13.27
C PHE A 160 -3.42 -2.58 -14.15
N PHE A 161 -3.91 -3.56 -14.91
CA PHE A 161 -3.07 -4.34 -15.82
C PHE A 161 -3.78 -4.55 -17.15
N PHE A 162 -3.04 -4.50 -18.24
CA PHE A 162 -3.51 -4.96 -19.55
C PHE A 162 -3.42 -6.48 -19.62
N SER A 163 -4.38 -7.12 -19.00
CA SER A 163 -4.49 -8.57 -18.83
C SER A 163 -5.95 -8.97 -18.75
N SER A 164 -6.25 -10.25 -18.96
CA SER A 164 -7.60 -10.82 -18.76
C SER A 164 -7.90 -11.16 -17.30
N GLU A 165 -6.86 -11.28 -16.47
CA GLU A 165 -6.97 -11.68 -15.07
C GLU A 165 -6.06 -10.84 -14.19
N LEU A 166 -6.48 -10.61 -12.93
CA LEU A 166 -5.66 -9.92 -11.94
C LEU A 166 -4.41 -10.76 -11.61
N PRO A 167 -3.21 -10.18 -11.77
CA PRO A 167 -1.98 -10.84 -11.38
C PRO A 167 -1.95 -11.19 -9.89
N GLN A 168 -1.52 -12.40 -9.58
CA GLN A 168 -1.42 -12.91 -8.21
C GLN A 168 0.03 -13.09 -7.72
N ASN A 169 0.99 -12.86 -8.60
CA ASN A 169 2.42 -12.95 -8.30
C ASN A 169 3.25 -12.19 -9.33
N TYR A 170 4.52 -12.00 -9.02
CA TYR A 170 5.44 -11.25 -9.85
C TYR A 170 5.58 -11.81 -11.29
N GLY A 171 5.61 -13.14 -11.45
CA GLY A 171 5.72 -13.76 -12.78
C GLY A 171 4.56 -13.39 -13.70
N VAL A 172 3.34 -13.35 -13.16
CA VAL A 172 2.14 -12.94 -13.91
C VAL A 172 2.16 -11.43 -14.21
N VAL A 173 2.61 -10.60 -13.27
CA VAL A 173 2.81 -9.15 -13.52
C VAL A 173 3.76 -8.93 -14.69
N MET A 174 4.89 -9.63 -14.72
CA MET A 174 5.88 -9.51 -15.78
C MET A 174 5.37 -9.97 -17.16
N ALA A 175 4.33 -10.80 -17.20
CA ALA A 175 3.72 -11.29 -18.43
C ALA A 175 2.60 -10.38 -18.97
N THR A 176 2.26 -9.29 -18.27
CA THR A 176 1.25 -8.32 -18.74
C THR A 176 1.76 -7.49 -19.92
N ASP A 177 0.84 -6.93 -20.73
CA ASP A 177 1.17 -6.20 -21.97
C ASP A 177 1.79 -4.82 -21.69
N LYS A 178 3.11 -4.80 -21.52
CA LYS A 178 3.90 -3.60 -21.26
C LYS A 178 3.84 -2.59 -22.42
N GLU A 179 3.81 -3.05 -23.66
CA GLU A 179 3.75 -2.13 -24.82
C GLU A 179 2.41 -1.40 -24.86
N ARG A 180 1.34 -2.09 -24.53
CA ARG A 180 0.01 -1.48 -24.42
C ARG A 180 -0.04 -0.47 -23.27
N PHE A 181 0.56 -0.79 -22.13
CA PHE A 181 0.69 0.17 -21.03
C PHE A 181 1.42 1.44 -21.48
N ASN A 182 2.55 1.31 -22.18
CA ASN A 182 3.30 2.46 -22.67
C ASN A 182 2.46 3.33 -23.61
N ARG A 183 1.73 2.73 -24.56
CA ARG A 183 0.82 3.47 -25.45
C ARG A 183 -0.29 4.18 -24.65
N PHE A 184 -0.86 3.51 -23.68
CA PHE A 184 -1.90 4.07 -22.81
C PHE A 184 -1.34 5.24 -22.00
N PHE A 185 -0.18 5.08 -21.37
CA PHE A 185 0.47 6.15 -20.58
C PHE A 185 0.68 7.41 -21.44
N HIS A 186 1.29 7.29 -22.62
CA HIS A 186 1.51 8.43 -23.50
C HIS A 186 0.19 9.03 -23.99
N GLY A 187 -0.79 8.22 -24.35
CA GLY A 187 -2.10 8.71 -24.76
C GLY A 187 -2.85 9.46 -23.66
N MET A 188 -2.67 9.07 -22.40
CA MET A 188 -3.22 9.80 -21.25
C MET A 188 -2.46 11.09 -21.00
N LEU A 189 -1.13 11.07 -21.10
CA LEU A 189 -0.28 12.26 -20.93
C LEU A 189 -0.61 13.33 -21.97
N ASP A 190 -0.78 12.95 -23.23
CA ASP A 190 -1.18 13.87 -24.34
C ASP A 190 -2.54 14.52 -24.08
N ARG A 191 -3.38 13.91 -23.23
CA ARG A 191 -4.70 14.42 -22.83
C ARG A 191 -4.68 15.14 -21.47
N GLY A 192 -3.49 15.40 -20.94
CA GLY A 192 -3.30 16.13 -19.67
C GLY A 192 -3.50 15.30 -18.42
N VAL A 193 -3.49 13.96 -18.53
CA VAL A 193 -3.59 13.06 -17.38
C VAL A 193 -2.24 12.37 -17.13
N TYR A 194 -1.59 12.74 -16.04
CA TYR A 194 -0.30 12.17 -15.64
C TYR A 194 -0.50 11.01 -14.65
N LEU A 195 -0.25 9.80 -15.11
CA LEU A 195 -0.22 8.58 -14.32
C LEU A 195 1.23 8.21 -13.97
N ALA A 196 1.43 7.19 -13.13
CA ALA A 196 2.76 6.66 -12.89
C ALA A 196 3.39 6.19 -14.21
N PRO A 197 4.64 6.56 -14.53
CA PRO A 197 5.29 6.22 -15.81
C PRO A 197 5.80 4.79 -15.88
N ALA A 198 5.57 4.00 -14.84
CA ALA A 198 6.02 2.61 -14.73
C ALA A 198 4.82 1.67 -14.53
N LEU A 199 4.79 0.58 -15.30
CA LEU A 199 3.79 -0.48 -15.16
C LEU A 199 3.74 -1.08 -13.73
N TYR A 200 4.83 -0.97 -12.98
CA TYR A 200 5.01 -1.60 -11.67
C TYR A 200 4.77 -0.65 -10.49
N GLU A 201 4.23 0.54 -10.74
CA GLU A 201 3.95 1.55 -9.71
C GLU A 201 2.43 1.73 -9.55
N ALA A 202 1.95 1.71 -8.29
CA ALA A 202 0.55 1.92 -7.95
C ALA A 202 0.22 3.39 -7.66
#